data_97f4780046bac3e1e2002d7ec2d66adf
#
_entry.id   97f4780046bac3e1e2002d7ec2d66adf
#
_cell.length_a   1.000
_cell.length_b   1.000
_cell.length_c   1.000
_cell.angle_alpha   90.00
_cell.angle_beta   90.00
_cell.angle_gamma   90.00
#
_symmetry.space_group_name_H-M   'P 1'
#
loop_
_entity.id
_entity.type
_entity.pdbx_description
1 polymer ?
#
loop_
_entity_poly.entity_id
_entity_poly.type
_entity_poly.pdbx_seq_one_letter_code
_entity_poly.pdbx_strand_id
1 'polypeptide(L)'
;MRVLFAHGFEGTPEGSKPDYMREELGWDLVTPVMSELGWSIEQETQVLLRKIDNEGPFDLIAGSSMGGLAAANASALRPDEDFSLLLIAPAFGLDELWRRGAKA
;
A
#
# COMPACT_ATOMS: atom_id res chain seq x y z
N MET A 1 2.73 -16.45 -1.53
CA MET A 1 2.44 -15.18 -2.21
C MET A 1 3.39 -14.11 -1.69
N ARG A 2 4.01 -13.40 -2.58
CA ARG A 2 4.93 -12.31 -2.23
C ARG A 2 4.17 -10.99 -2.32
N VAL A 3 4.15 -10.25 -1.22
CA VAL A 3 3.28 -9.08 -1.07
C VAL A 3 4.09 -7.87 -0.62
N LEU A 4 3.87 -6.74 -1.30
CA LEU A 4 4.41 -5.45 -0.89
C LEU A 4 3.29 -4.73 -0.14
N PHE A 5 3.51 -4.43 1.14
CA PHE A 5 2.49 -3.80 1.97
C PHE A 5 2.88 -2.37 2.33
N ALA A 6 2.01 -1.42 1.98
CA ALA A 6 2.18 -0.01 2.26
C ALA A 6 1.29 0.41 3.43
N HIS A 7 1.91 0.69 4.59
CA HIS A 7 1.17 1.10 5.78
C HIS A 7 0.62 2.52 5.67
N GLY A 8 -0.32 2.86 6.54
CA GLY A 8 -0.94 4.19 6.56
C GLY A 8 -0.05 5.25 7.15
N PHE A 9 -0.56 6.50 7.16
CA PHE A 9 0.19 7.68 7.58
C PHE A 9 0.75 7.55 9.00
N GLU A 10 -0.08 7.12 9.94
CA GLU A 10 0.37 6.93 11.32
C GLU A 10 0.75 5.48 11.62
N GLY A 11 0.79 4.66 10.58
CA GLY A 11 1.15 3.26 10.74
C GLY A 11 2.65 3.06 10.73
N THR A 12 3.01 1.82 10.94
CA THR A 12 4.39 1.37 10.88
C THR A 12 4.44 0.14 9.98
N PRO A 13 5.64 -0.28 9.57
CA PRO A 13 5.77 -1.55 8.82
C PRO A 13 5.27 -2.76 9.61
N GLU A 14 5.10 -2.61 10.91
CA GLU A 14 4.60 -3.64 11.80
C GLU A 14 3.21 -3.26 12.29
N GLY A 15 2.47 -4.24 12.79
CA GLY A 15 1.14 -4.00 13.32
C GLY A 15 0.20 -5.13 12.99
N SER A 16 -1.09 -4.94 13.29
CA SER A 16 -2.08 -6.01 13.20
C SER A 16 -2.30 -6.51 11.78
N LYS A 17 -2.33 -5.60 10.79
CA LYS A 17 -2.58 -6.02 9.40
C LYS A 17 -1.42 -6.83 8.83
N PRO A 18 -0.17 -6.35 8.87
CA PRO A 18 0.93 -7.15 8.37
C PRO A 18 1.15 -8.42 9.18
N ASP A 19 0.94 -8.38 10.49
CA ASP A 19 1.06 -9.57 11.33
C ASP A 19 0.03 -10.63 10.93
N TYR A 20 -1.21 -10.23 10.69
CA TYR A 20 -2.24 -11.14 10.22
C TYR A 20 -1.85 -11.77 8.89
N MET A 21 -1.38 -10.96 7.96
CA MET A 21 -0.99 -11.46 6.64
C MET A 21 0.15 -12.48 6.73
N ARG A 22 1.12 -12.25 7.60
CA ARG A 22 2.23 -13.18 7.78
C ARG A 22 1.81 -14.45 8.51
N GLU A 23 1.12 -14.28 9.63
CA GLU A 23 0.85 -15.39 10.55
C GLU A 23 -0.35 -16.21 10.14
N GLU A 24 -1.41 -15.56 9.68
CA GLU A 24 -2.65 -16.25 9.35
C GLU A 24 -2.73 -16.63 7.88
N LEU A 25 -2.23 -15.78 7.00
CA LEU A 25 -2.29 -16.04 5.57
C LEU A 25 -1.01 -16.64 5.00
N GLY A 26 0.07 -16.60 5.77
CA GLY A 26 1.34 -17.19 5.36
C GLY A 26 2.00 -16.44 4.21
N TRP A 27 1.72 -15.15 4.05
CA TRP A 27 2.27 -14.37 2.95
C TRP A 27 3.69 -13.90 3.25
N ASP A 28 4.52 -13.82 2.22
CA ASP A 28 5.86 -13.27 2.31
C ASP A 28 5.77 -11.77 2.09
N LEU A 29 5.81 -10.99 3.17
CA LEU A 29 5.62 -9.56 3.13
C LEU A 29 6.92 -8.78 3.07
N VAL A 30 6.94 -7.78 2.19
CA VAL A 30 7.92 -6.69 2.21
C VAL A 30 7.16 -5.45 2.69
N THR A 31 7.60 -4.87 3.80
CA THR A 31 6.90 -3.77 4.46
C THR A 31 7.85 -2.58 4.63
N PRO A 32 7.99 -1.73 3.62
CA PRO A 32 8.90 -0.59 3.72
C PRO A 32 8.38 0.46 4.70
N VAL A 33 9.28 1.26 5.23
CA VAL A 33 8.91 2.46 5.97
C VAL A 33 8.45 3.49 4.95
N MET A 34 7.15 3.75 4.90
CA MET A 34 6.57 4.57 3.85
C MET A 34 7.05 6.02 3.89
N SER A 35 7.43 6.51 5.07
CA SER A 35 7.94 7.88 5.23
C SER A 35 9.44 8.01 4.99
N GLU A 36 10.09 6.96 4.53
CA GLU A 36 11.55 6.92 4.32
C GLU A 36 12.06 8.08 3.47
N LEU A 37 11.31 8.48 2.45
CA LEU A 37 11.67 9.57 1.56
C LEU A 37 10.91 10.86 1.86
N GLY A 38 9.97 10.83 2.80
CA GLY A 38 9.14 11.96 3.16
C GLY A 38 7.68 11.56 3.30
N TRP A 39 6.83 12.54 3.57
CA TRP A 39 5.43 12.30 3.93
C TRP A 39 4.44 12.60 2.80
N SER A 40 4.89 13.12 1.67
CA SER A 40 3.98 13.39 0.55
C SER A 40 3.59 12.10 -0.17
N ILE A 41 2.47 12.14 -0.87
CA ILE A 41 2.03 10.99 -1.66
C ILE A 41 3.07 10.65 -2.72
N GLU A 42 3.68 11.66 -3.33
CA GLU A 42 4.71 11.41 -4.34
C GLU A 42 5.91 10.68 -3.73
N GLN A 43 6.31 11.10 -2.54
CA GLN A 43 7.45 10.46 -1.87
C GLN A 43 7.13 9.04 -1.44
N GLU A 44 5.93 8.80 -0.91
CA GLU A 44 5.50 7.46 -0.55
C GLU A 44 5.36 6.57 -1.78
N THR A 45 4.85 7.12 -2.87
CA THR A 45 4.80 6.40 -4.15
C THR A 45 6.20 5.99 -4.60
N GLN A 46 7.18 6.88 -4.44
CA GLN A 46 8.57 6.56 -4.81
C GLN A 46 9.15 5.42 -3.98
N VAL A 47 8.80 5.35 -2.70
CA VAL A 47 9.21 4.21 -1.85
C VAL A 47 8.74 2.90 -2.46
N LEU A 48 7.47 2.85 -2.86
CA LEU A 48 6.90 1.66 -3.47
C LEU A 48 7.53 1.34 -4.82
N LEU A 49 7.75 2.35 -5.65
CA LEU A 49 8.37 2.13 -6.96
C LEU A 49 9.77 1.55 -6.83
N ARG A 50 10.54 2.03 -5.86
CA ARG A 50 11.87 1.47 -5.60
C ARG A 50 11.81 0.00 -5.19
N LYS A 51 10.84 -0.35 -4.35
CA LYS A 51 10.66 -1.74 -3.94
C LYS A 51 10.24 -2.61 -5.10
N ILE A 52 9.31 -2.14 -5.92
CA ILE A 52 8.87 -2.88 -7.11
C ILE A 52 10.05 -3.13 -8.04
N ASP A 53 10.83 -2.09 -8.30
CA ASP A 53 11.93 -2.17 -9.27
C ASP A 53 13.12 -3.00 -8.76
N ASN A 54 13.38 -2.96 -7.45
CA ASN A 54 14.58 -3.58 -6.88
C ASN A 54 14.34 -4.92 -6.20
N GLU A 55 13.14 -5.17 -5.71
CA GLU A 55 12.84 -6.37 -4.93
C GLU A 55 11.69 -7.19 -5.51
N GLY A 56 11.10 -6.74 -6.60
CA GLY A 56 10.05 -7.49 -7.28
C GLY A 56 10.60 -8.74 -7.97
N PRO A 57 9.72 -9.54 -8.58
CA PRO A 57 8.29 -9.25 -8.74
C PRO A 57 7.49 -9.54 -7.46
N PHE A 58 6.34 -8.87 -7.38
CA PHE A 58 5.36 -9.12 -6.32
C PHE A 58 4.09 -9.68 -6.94
N ASP A 59 3.38 -10.51 -6.18
CA ASP A 59 2.09 -11.04 -6.61
C ASP A 59 0.96 -10.06 -6.29
N LEU A 60 1.15 -9.30 -5.20
CA LEU A 60 0.12 -8.40 -4.69
C LEU A 60 0.79 -7.16 -4.10
N ILE A 61 0.20 -6.01 -4.35
CA ILE A 61 0.53 -4.79 -3.60
C ILE A 61 -0.69 -4.44 -2.78
N ALA A 62 -0.51 -4.38 -1.47
CA ALA A 62 -1.57 -4.03 -0.54
C ALA A 62 -1.25 -2.70 0.11
N GLY A 63 -2.23 -1.85 0.26
CA GLY A 63 -2.04 -0.55 0.88
C GLY A 63 -3.19 -0.18 1.79
N SER A 64 -2.86 0.46 2.91
CA SER A 64 -3.82 0.86 3.92
C SER A 64 -3.77 2.38 4.07
N SER A 65 -4.92 3.04 4.04
CA SER A 65 -5.04 4.49 4.22
C SER A 65 -4.20 5.24 3.18
N MET A 66 -3.28 6.09 3.59
CA MET A 66 -2.36 6.80 2.68
C MET A 66 -1.50 5.83 1.87
N GLY A 67 -1.13 4.70 2.47
CA GLY A 67 -0.43 3.65 1.76
C GLY A 67 -1.26 3.08 0.63
N GLY A 68 -2.58 3.04 0.79
CA GLY A 68 -3.48 2.62 -0.28
C GLY A 68 -3.42 3.55 -1.48
N LEU A 69 -3.39 4.85 -1.24
CA LEU A 69 -3.28 5.83 -2.31
C LEU A 69 -1.93 5.71 -3.02
N ALA A 70 -0.85 5.58 -2.26
CA ALA A 70 0.48 5.39 -2.83
C ALA A 70 0.55 4.10 -3.66
N ALA A 71 -0.07 3.02 -3.18
CA ALA A 71 -0.12 1.75 -3.89
C ALA A 71 -0.88 1.89 -5.22
N ALA A 72 -1.99 2.60 -5.22
CA ALA A 72 -2.76 2.85 -6.44
C ALA A 72 -1.92 3.65 -7.46
N ASN A 73 -1.22 4.68 -6.99
CA ASN A 73 -0.34 5.48 -7.85
C ASN A 73 0.80 4.65 -8.41
N ALA A 74 1.45 3.85 -7.57
CA ALA A 74 2.56 3.01 -8.02
C ALA A 74 2.10 1.99 -9.06
N SER A 75 0.92 1.41 -8.85
CA SER A 75 0.33 0.48 -9.80
C SER A 75 0.11 1.15 -11.16
N ALA A 76 -0.41 2.37 -11.15
CA ALA A 76 -0.65 3.12 -12.39
C ALA A 76 0.65 3.46 -13.12
N LEU A 77 1.74 3.64 -12.39
CA LEU A 77 3.04 3.98 -12.95
C LEU A 77 3.86 2.77 -13.41
N ARG A 78 3.37 1.57 -13.13
CA ARG A 78 4.01 0.32 -13.57
C ARG A 78 2.97 -0.60 -14.21
N PRO A 79 2.37 -0.17 -15.31
CA PRO A 79 1.27 -0.94 -15.93
C PRO A 79 1.70 -2.29 -16.50
N ASP A 80 3.00 -2.47 -16.75
CA ASP A 80 3.52 -3.72 -17.28
C ASP A 80 3.79 -4.77 -16.20
N GLU A 81 3.72 -4.38 -14.94
CA GLU A 81 3.92 -5.31 -13.84
C GLU A 81 2.65 -6.11 -13.59
N ASP A 82 2.81 -7.41 -13.40
CA ASP A 82 1.69 -8.33 -13.25
C ASP A 82 1.44 -8.64 -11.77
N PHE A 83 0.86 -7.70 -11.07
CA PHE A 83 0.46 -7.88 -9.67
C PHE A 83 -0.98 -7.41 -9.47
N SER A 84 -1.63 -7.98 -8.44
CA SER A 84 -2.94 -7.52 -8.02
C SER A 84 -2.81 -6.38 -7.03
N LEU A 85 -3.87 -5.61 -6.86
CA LEU A 85 -3.89 -4.46 -5.96
C LEU A 85 -4.99 -4.65 -4.93
N LEU A 86 -4.64 -4.54 -3.64
CA LEU A 86 -5.59 -4.61 -2.54
C LEU A 86 -5.54 -3.30 -1.75
N LEU A 87 -6.66 -2.60 -1.70
CA LEU A 87 -6.75 -1.34 -0.98
C LEU A 87 -7.60 -1.52 0.26
N ILE A 88 -7.02 -1.18 1.41
CA ILE A 88 -7.69 -1.30 2.71
C ILE A 88 -7.92 0.10 3.25
N ALA A 89 -9.18 0.55 3.27
CA ALA A 89 -9.55 1.89 3.71
C ALA A 89 -8.64 2.96 3.11
N PRO A 90 -8.54 3.05 1.77
CA PRO A 90 -7.64 4.00 1.13
C PRO A 90 -8.07 5.44 1.41
N ALA A 91 -7.10 6.36 1.35
CA ALA A 91 -7.30 7.75 1.75
C ALA A 91 -7.71 8.69 0.61
N PHE A 92 -8.19 8.20 -0.51
CA PHE A 92 -8.55 9.06 -1.65
C PHE A 92 -10.01 9.51 -1.59
N GLY A 93 -10.28 10.44 -0.64
CA GLY A 93 -11.58 11.05 -0.53
C GLY A 93 -12.63 10.26 0.22
N LEU A 94 -12.23 9.24 0.96
CA LEU A 94 -13.17 8.41 1.69
C LEU A 94 -13.96 9.21 2.73
N ASP A 95 -13.30 10.08 3.50
CA ASP A 95 -13.95 10.94 4.48
C ASP A 95 -14.97 11.85 3.82
N GLU A 96 -14.63 12.35 2.67
CA GLU A 96 -15.52 13.19 1.89
C GLU A 96 -16.80 12.45 1.51
N LEU A 97 -16.65 11.21 1.06
CA LEU A 97 -17.80 10.39 0.70
C LEU A 97 -18.71 10.15 1.91
N TRP A 98 -18.14 9.87 3.06
CA TRP A 98 -18.92 9.66 4.27
C TRP A 98 -19.65 10.92 4.70
N ARG A 99 -18.97 12.06 4.67
CA ARG A 99 -19.59 13.33 5.07
C ARG A 99 -20.73 13.74 4.16
N ARG A 100 -20.65 13.42 2.91
CA ARG A 100 -21.73 13.72 1.94
C ARG A 100 -22.87 12.73 2.05
N GLY A 101 -22.78 11.79 2.95
CA GLY A 101 -23.80 10.77 3.08
C GLY A 101 -23.86 9.86 1.87
N ALA A 102 -22.80 9.81 1.09
CA ALA A 102 -22.71 8.87 -0.02
C ALA A 102 -22.73 7.48 0.58
N LYS A 103 -23.74 6.75 0.33
CA LYS A 103 -23.92 5.44 0.91
C LYS A 103 -23.16 4.39 0.14
N ALA A 104 -22.17 4.85 -0.53
CA ALA A 104 -21.33 4.04 -1.37
C ALA A 104 -20.76 2.90 -0.62
#